data_4b9e1a362d336161811430793d2560af
#
_entry.id   4b9e1a362d336161811430793d2560af
#
_cell.length_a   1.000
_cell.length_b   1.000
_cell.length_c   1.000
_cell.angle_alpha   90.00
_cell.angle_beta   90.00
_cell.angle_gamma   90.00
#
_symmetry.space_group_name_H-M   'P 1'
#
loop_
_entity.id
_entity.type
_entity.pdbx_description
1 polymer ?
#
loop_
_entity_poly.entity_id
_entity_poly.type
_entity_poly.pdbx_seq_one_letter_code
_entity_poly.pdbx_strand_id
1 'polypeptide(L)'
;GMTFSDGTAESTVTFEMAKVLREELLSRGYNVLMIRDDSDVQLDNIARTVIANNNSNAHIALHWDSTESDKGAFYMGVPDVSSYRSMEPVASNWQKHEALGKALIQGLSANGVKIFGSGRMEMDLTQTSYSTIPSIDIELGDKKSDYSKEKLKILSKGIADGIDSYFGF
;
A
#
# COMPACT_ATOMS: atom_id res chain seq x y z
N GLY A 1 15.74 3.14 -4.33
CA GLY A 1 14.38 3.37 -4.79
C GLY A 1 14.30 3.85 -6.23
N MET A 2 13.09 3.88 -6.73
CA MET A 2 12.78 4.32 -8.08
C MET A 2 12.82 5.85 -8.18
N THR A 3 13.06 6.38 -9.38
CA THR A 3 12.98 7.80 -9.71
C THR A 3 11.93 8.00 -10.80
N PHE A 4 11.03 8.97 -10.60
CA PHE A 4 10.03 9.34 -11.61
C PHE A 4 10.69 9.91 -12.85
N SER A 5 9.95 9.96 -13.97
CA SER A 5 10.46 10.42 -15.26
C SER A 5 10.97 11.86 -15.22
N ASP A 6 10.51 12.70 -14.30
CA ASP A 6 10.96 14.07 -14.10
C ASP A 6 12.17 14.22 -13.16
N GLY A 7 12.71 13.10 -12.66
CA GLY A 7 13.85 13.08 -11.76
C GLY A 7 13.49 13.09 -10.27
N THR A 8 12.21 13.15 -9.91
CA THR A 8 11.78 13.16 -8.51
C THR A 8 11.92 11.75 -7.92
N ALA A 9 12.49 11.63 -6.72
CA ALA A 9 12.64 10.35 -6.05
C ALA A 9 11.30 9.80 -5.57
N GLU A 10 11.08 8.49 -5.72
CA GLU A 10 9.88 7.81 -5.22
C GLU A 10 9.67 8.06 -3.72
N SER A 11 10.74 8.03 -2.94
CA SER A 11 10.66 8.27 -1.48
C SER A 11 10.06 9.61 -1.12
N THR A 12 10.30 10.65 -1.93
CA THR A 12 9.69 11.97 -1.74
C THR A 12 8.20 11.93 -1.99
N VAL A 13 7.78 11.30 -3.09
CA VAL A 13 6.35 11.22 -3.47
C VAL A 13 5.58 10.32 -2.50
N THR A 14 6.13 9.17 -2.11
CA THR A 14 5.47 8.27 -1.16
C THR A 14 5.31 8.91 0.20
N PHE A 15 6.28 9.73 0.64
CA PHE A 15 6.15 10.45 1.90
C PHE A 15 5.04 11.51 1.84
N GLU A 16 4.96 12.27 0.75
CA GLU A 16 3.86 13.24 0.53
C GLU A 16 2.50 12.53 0.48
N MET A 17 2.42 11.40 -0.22
CA MET A 17 1.22 10.58 -0.28
C MET A 17 0.81 10.09 1.11
N ALA A 18 1.75 9.62 1.90
CA ALA A 18 1.49 9.15 3.26
C ALA A 18 0.94 10.26 4.14
N LYS A 19 1.45 11.50 4.00
CA LYS A 19 0.92 12.65 4.75
C LYS A 19 -0.51 12.99 4.36
N VAL A 20 -0.81 12.98 3.07
CA VAL A 20 -2.17 13.25 2.58
C VAL A 20 -3.13 12.16 3.05
N LEU A 21 -2.73 10.90 2.95
CA LEU A 21 -3.52 9.76 3.44
C LEU A 21 -3.74 9.83 4.96
N ARG A 22 -2.71 10.20 5.72
CA ARG A 22 -2.84 10.38 7.17
C ARG A 22 -3.93 11.38 7.51
N GLU A 23 -3.95 12.54 6.86
CA GLU A 23 -4.95 13.57 7.11
C GLU A 23 -6.37 13.05 6.82
N GLU A 24 -6.55 12.31 5.72
CA GLU A 24 -7.83 11.71 5.38
C GLU A 24 -8.26 10.69 6.41
N LEU A 25 -7.37 9.82 6.84
CA LEU A 25 -7.68 8.78 7.83
C LEU A 25 -7.97 9.37 9.21
N LEU A 26 -7.20 10.38 9.63
CA LEU A 26 -7.47 11.09 10.90
C LEU A 26 -8.85 11.74 10.88
N SER A 27 -9.25 12.33 9.75
CA SER A 27 -10.58 12.94 9.61
C SER A 27 -11.72 11.92 9.72
N ARG A 28 -11.44 10.64 9.48
CA ARG A 28 -12.40 9.53 9.60
C ARG A 28 -12.35 8.83 10.96
N GLY A 29 -11.51 9.31 11.89
CA GLY A 29 -11.43 8.76 13.24
C GLY A 29 -10.40 7.65 13.44
N TYR A 30 -9.57 7.35 12.44
CA TYR A 30 -8.49 6.38 12.58
C TYR A 30 -7.30 7.00 13.32
N ASN A 31 -6.57 6.17 14.05
CA ASN A 31 -5.23 6.48 14.51
C ASN A 31 -4.24 6.07 13.42
N VAL A 32 -3.21 6.89 13.19
CA VAL A 32 -2.25 6.65 12.13
C VAL A 32 -0.83 6.67 12.70
N LEU A 33 -0.10 5.57 12.47
CA LEU A 33 1.33 5.49 12.77
C LEU A 33 2.11 5.63 11.47
N MET A 34 2.90 6.69 11.35
CA MET A 34 3.85 6.85 10.25
C MET A 34 5.12 6.09 10.62
N ILE A 35 5.47 5.05 9.86
CA ILE A 35 6.68 4.25 10.12
C ILE A 35 7.94 5.09 9.90
N ARG A 36 7.91 5.99 8.91
CA ARG A 36 8.89 7.07 8.82
C ARG A 36 8.17 8.40 8.79
N ASP A 37 8.68 9.35 9.54
CA ASP A 37 8.13 10.70 9.66
C ASP A 37 8.96 11.74 8.91
N ASP A 38 9.99 11.29 8.19
CA ASP A 38 10.86 12.10 7.32
C ASP A 38 11.24 11.27 6.09
N SER A 39 11.37 11.92 4.93
CA SER A 39 11.75 11.28 3.67
C SER A 39 13.17 10.70 3.69
N ASP A 40 14.04 11.22 4.55
CA ASP A 40 15.43 10.80 4.63
C ASP A 40 15.67 9.62 5.57
N VAL A 41 14.65 9.18 6.31
CA VAL A 41 14.78 8.03 7.22
C VAL A 41 14.91 6.73 6.43
N GLN A 42 15.95 5.96 6.75
CA GLN A 42 16.22 4.64 6.13
C GLN A 42 15.86 3.54 7.14
N LEU A 43 14.90 2.69 6.77
CA LEU A 43 14.52 1.51 7.55
C LEU A 43 14.45 0.30 6.63
N ASP A 44 15.00 -0.83 7.06
CA ASP A 44 14.84 -2.07 6.30
C ASP A 44 13.41 -2.63 6.42
N ASN A 45 13.05 -3.56 5.54
CA ASN A 45 11.70 -4.10 5.47
C ASN A 45 11.31 -4.92 6.71
N ILE A 46 12.27 -5.57 7.35
CA ILE A 46 12.04 -6.33 8.59
C ILE A 46 11.69 -5.36 9.72
N ALA A 47 12.46 -4.30 9.90
CA ALA A 47 12.21 -3.28 10.92
C ALA A 47 10.82 -2.65 10.74
N ARG A 48 10.45 -2.30 9.52
CA ARG A 48 9.12 -1.73 9.21
C ARG A 48 8.00 -2.70 9.59
N THR A 49 8.15 -3.98 9.25
CA THR A 49 7.16 -5.01 9.54
C THR A 49 7.00 -5.23 11.04
N VAL A 50 8.10 -5.27 11.80
CA VAL A 50 8.08 -5.41 13.27
C VAL A 50 7.37 -4.23 13.92
N ILE A 51 7.67 -3.00 13.50
CA ILE A 51 7.00 -1.80 14.03
C ILE A 51 5.49 -1.89 13.78
N ALA A 52 5.08 -2.25 12.57
CA ALA A 52 3.66 -2.38 12.22
C ALA A 52 2.98 -3.48 13.04
N ASN A 53 3.57 -4.67 13.13
CA ASN A 53 3.02 -5.80 13.87
C ASN A 53 2.74 -5.46 15.34
N ASN A 54 3.63 -4.69 15.95
CA ASN A 54 3.57 -4.39 17.39
C ASN A 54 2.69 -3.19 17.74
N ASN A 55 2.31 -2.36 16.77
CA ASN A 55 1.68 -1.06 17.05
C ASN A 55 0.42 -0.77 16.26
N SER A 56 -0.02 -1.67 15.37
CA SER A 56 -1.09 -1.36 14.40
C SER A 56 -2.05 -2.52 14.19
N ASN A 57 -3.21 -2.21 13.59
CA ASN A 57 -4.21 -3.20 13.18
C ASN A 57 -4.16 -3.50 11.67
N ALA A 58 -3.47 -2.70 10.90
CA ALA A 58 -3.19 -2.92 9.49
C ALA A 58 -1.91 -2.18 9.08
N HIS A 59 -1.23 -2.69 8.07
CA HIS A 59 0.00 -2.12 7.52
C HIS A 59 -0.16 -1.91 6.02
N ILE A 60 0.01 -0.68 5.56
CA ILE A 60 -0.06 -0.34 4.14
C ILE A 60 1.25 0.32 3.74
N ALA A 61 1.94 -0.28 2.77
CA ALA A 61 3.13 0.29 2.14
C ALA A 61 2.75 0.88 0.78
N LEU A 62 3.09 2.13 0.58
CA LEU A 62 2.74 2.91 -0.62
C LEU A 62 3.93 2.94 -1.57
N HIS A 63 3.69 2.62 -2.84
CA HIS A 63 4.73 2.57 -3.88
C HIS A 63 4.23 3.09 -5.23
N TRP A 64 5.17 3.41 -6.10
CA TRP A 64 4.97 3.56 -7.55
C TRP A 64 5.92 2.61 -8.26
N ASP A 65 5.43 1.88 -9.25
CA ASP A 65 6.19 0.87 -9.97
C ASP A 65 7.25 1.50 -10.89
N SER A 66 8.24 0.72 -11.28
CA SER A 66 9.37 1.19 -12.07
C SER A 66 9.14 1.21 -13.58
N THR A 67 7.97 0.81 -14.06
CA THR A 67 7.63 0.89 -15.49
C THR A 67 7.36 2.33 -15.93
N GLU A 68 7.26 2.56 -17.25
CA GLU A 68 7.05 3.89 -17.84
C GLU A 68 5.84 3.90 -18.78
N SER A 69 4.84 3.08 -18.51
CA SER A 69 3.65 2.91 -19.33
C SER A 69 2.43 3.69 -18.85
N ASP A 70 2.56 4.44 -17.75
CA ASP A 70 1.44 5.09 -17.08
C ASP A 70 0.37 4.06 -16.69
N LYS A 71 0.80 2.94 -16.13
CA LYS A 71 -0.13 1.90 -15.72
C LYS A 71 -0.88 2.28 -14.46
N GLY A 72 -2.03 1.64 -14.27
CA GLY A 72 -2.88 1.86 -13.12
C GLY A 72 -2.38 1.23 -11.84
N ALA A 73 -3.20 1.33 -10.79
CA ALA A 73 -2.89 0.81 -9.47
C ALA A 73 -3.09 -0.71 -9.39
N PHE A 74 -2.31 -1.36 -8.52
CA PHE A 74 -2.45 -2.78 -8.21
C PHE A 74 -1.78 -3.08 -6.87
N TYR A 75 -2.17 -4.16 -6.22
CA TYR A 75 -1.51 -4.62 -5.01
C TYR A 75 -0.68 -5.87 -5.27
N MET A 76 0.32 -6.10 -4.43
CA MET A 76 1.11 -7.32 -4.43
C MET A 76 0.42 -8.38 -3.59
N GLY A 77 -0.16 -9.37 -4.26
CA GLY A 77 -0.82 -10.50 -3.61
C GLY A 77 0.18 -11.53 -3.11
N VAL A 78 -0.26 -12.33 -2.16
CA VAL A 78 0.51 -13.46 -1.64
C VAL A 78 0.56 -14.54 -2.72
N PRO A 79 1.76 -15.05 -3.06
CA PRO A 79 1.88 -16.10 -4.09
C PRO A 79 1.00 -17.31 -3.80
N ASP A 80 0.31 -17.81 -4.84
CA ASP A 80 -0.50 -19.02 -4.75
C ASP A 80 0.38 -20.27 -4.83
N VAL A 81 1.22 -20.43 -3.81
CA VAL A 81 2.12 -21.57 -3.63
C VAL A 81 1.84 -22.18 -2.28
N SER A 82 1.38 -23.42 -2.27
CA SER A 82 0.93 -24.09 -1.03
C SER A 82 2.01 -24.16 0.05
N SER A 83 3.26 -24.39 -0.32
CA SER A 83 4.37 -24.40 0.64
C SER A 83 4.59 -23.03 1.30
N TYR A 84 4.41 -21.94 0.56
CA TYR A 84 4.51 -20.58 1.10
C TYR A 84 3.31 -20.26 1.99
N ARG A 85 2.09 -20.57 1.53
CA ARG A 85 0.85 -20.31 2.27
C ARG A 85 0.64 -21.19 3.49
N SER A 86 1.40 -22.28 3.61
CA SER A 86 1.31 -23.16 4.79
C SER A 86 2.27 -22.79 5.91
N MET A 87 3.22 -21.88 5.68
CA MET A 87 4.17 -21.43 6.69
C MET A 87 3.61 -20.25 7.49
N GLU A 88 3.77 -20.28 8.82
CA GLU A 88 3.42 -19.13 9.66
C GLU A 88 4.48 -18.02 9.54
N PRO A 89 4.10 -16.74 9.62
CA PRO A 89 2.74 -16.21 9.86
C PRO A 89 1.83 -16.14 8.62
N VAL A 90 2.31 -16.51 7.43
CA VAL A 90 1.54 -16.42 6.18
C VAL A 90 0.26 -17.25 6.28
N ALA A 91 0.33 -18.47 6.78
CA ALA A 91 -0.81 -19.37 6.85
C ALA A 91 -2.03 -18.75 7.55
N SER A 92 -1.81 -18.05 8.66
CA SER A 92 -2.89 -17.42 9.42
C SER A 92 -3.34 -16.07 8.88
N ASN A 93 -2.58 -15.44 7.99
CA ASN A 93 -2.80 -14.02 7.64
C ASN A 93 -2.95 -13.74 6.15
N TRP A 94 -2.59 -14.67 5.24
CA TRP A 94 -2.58 -14.37 3.81
C TRP A 94 -3.97 -13.97 3.28
N GLN A 95 -5.05 -14.59 3.79
CA GLN A 95 -6.42 -14.25 3.35
C GLN A 95 -6.80 -12.83 3.77
N LYS A 96 -6.31 -12.38 4.93
CA LYS A 96 -6.52 -10.99 5.41
C LYS A 96 -5.76 -10.00 4.54
N HIS A 97 -4.54 -10.34 4.12
CA HIS A 97 -3.77 -9.51 3.18
C HIS A 97 -4.51 -9.37 1.84
N GLU A 98 -4.98 -10.47 1.28
CA GLU A 98 -5.76 -10.47 0.04
C GLU A 98 -7.04 -9.65 0.16
N ALA A 99 -7.78 -9.81 1.25
CA ALA A 99 -9.02 -9.06 1.49
C ALA A 99 -8.75 -7.55 1.59
N LEU A 100 -7.70 -7.15 2.27
CA LEU A 100 -7.30 -5.75 2.36
C LEU A 100 -6.93 -5.20 0.98
N GLY A 101 -6.11 -5.93 0.22
CA GLY A 101 -5.73 -5.52 -1.13
C GLY A 101 -6.92 -5.32 -2.05
N LYS A 102 -7.86 -6.27 -2.06
CA LYS A 102 -9.10 -6.16 -2.85
C LYS A 102 -9.92 -4.96 -2.43
N ALA A 103 -10.07 -4.70 -1.14
CA ALA A 103 -10.83 -3.55 -0.64
C ALA A 103 -10.20 -2.23 -1.09
N LEU A 104 -8.87 -2.11 -1.04
CA LEU A 104 -8.17 -0.91 -1.50
C LEU A 104 -8.37 -0.68 -3.00
N ILE A 105 -8.26 -1.73 -3.81
CA ILE A 105 -8.47 -1.63 -5.26
C ILE A 105 -9.92 -1.22 -5.58
N GLN A 106 -10.90 -1.77 -4.89
CA GLN A 106 -12.31 -1.39 -5.07
C GLN A 106 -12.52 0.09 -4.70
N GLY A 107 -11.93 0.56 -3.61
CA GLY A 107 -12.02 1.96 -3.20
C GLY A 107 -11.38 2.91 -4.21
N LEU A 108 -10.20 2.55 -4.73
CA LEU A 108 -9.52 3.32 -5.77
C LEU A 108 -10.33 3.36 -7.06
N SER A 109 -10.83 2.22 -7.51
CA SER A 109 -11.66 2.12 -8.72
C SER A 109 -12.94 2.95 -8.61
N ALA A 110 -13.60 2.90 -7.46
CA ALA A 110 -14.82 3.70 -7.21
C ALA A 110 -14.56 5.21 -7.23
N ASN A 111 -13.32 5.65 -6.98
CA ASN A 111 -12.91 7.04 -7.06
C ASN A 111 -12.29 7.41 -8.43
N GLY A 112 -12.47 6.58 -9.44
CA GLY A 112 -12.03 6.85 -10.80
C GLY A 112 -10.55 6.61 -11.06
N VAL A 113 -9.85 5.96 -10.15
CA VAL A 113 -8.43 5.62 -10.34
C VAL A 113 -8.31 4.46 -11.31
N LYS A 114 -7.42 4.61 -12.30
CA LYS A 114 -7.11 3.56 -13.25
C LYS A 114 -6.50 2.36 -12.53
N ILE A 115 -6.97 1.17 -12.86
CA ILE A 115 -6.50 -0.09 -12.27
C ILE A 115 -5.72 -0.89 -13.33
N PHE A 116 -4.57 -1.43 -12.95
CA PHE A 116 -3.77 -2.28 -13.81
C PHE A 116 -4.30 -3.72 -13.78
N GLY A 117 -4.77 -4.22 -14.92
CA GLY A 117 -5.31 -5.57 -15.03
C GLY A 117 -6.46 -5.82 -14.05
N SER A 118 -6.36 -6.89 -13.29
CA SER A 118 -7.32 -7.21 -12.22
C SER A 118 -7.06 -6.44 -10.92
N GLY A 119 -6.00 -5.63 -10.87
CA GLY A 119 -5.58 -4.92 -9.66
C GLY A 119 -4.64 -5.74 -8.77
N ARG A 120 -4.16 -6.88 -9.23
CA ARG A 120 -3.34 -7.79 -8.44
C ARG A 120 -2.17 -8.35 -9.25
N MET A 121 -0.99 -8.34 -8.65
CA MET A 121 0.16 -9.14 -9.07
C MET A 121 0.63 -9.95 -7.87
N GLU A 122 1.42 -11.00 -8.09
CA GLU A 122 1.95 -11.82 -7.01
C GLU A 122 3.44 -11.58 -6.82
N MET A 123 3.85 -11.44 -5.56
CA MET A 123 5.25 -11.34 -5.20
C MET A 123 5.46 -11.82 -3.76
N ASP A 124 6.54 -12.57 -3.55
CA ASP A 124 7.01 -12.92 -2.22
C ASP A 124 7.70 -11.69 -1.61
N LEU A 125 7.06 -11.08 -0.64
CA LEU A 125 7.57 -9.88 0.02
C LEU A 125 7.86 -10.13 1.48
N THR A 126 8.93 -9.53 1.99
CA THR A 126 9.26 -9.53 3.42
C THR A 126 8.07 -9.06 4.26
N GLN A 127 7.37 -8.03 3.82
CA GLN A 127 6.21 -7.49 4.52
C GLN A 127 5.12 -8.55 4.74
N THR A 128 4.70 -9.25 3.70
CA THR A 128 3.65 -10.26 3.82
C THR A 128 4.16 -11.58 4.41
N SER A 129 5.46 -11.87 4.28
CA SER A 129 6.07 -13.07 4.87
C SER A 129 6.10 -13.03 6.40
N TYR A 130 6.25 -11.83 6.99
CA TYR A 130 6.43 -11.68 8.45
C TYR A 130 5.32 -10.91 9.14
N SER A 131 4.33 -10.39 8.43
CA SER A 131 3.22 -9.64 9.03
C SER A 131 2.27 -10.56 9.79
N THR A 132 1.89 -10.13 11.00
CA THR A 132 0.89 -10.77 11.85
C THR A 132 -0.43 -10.03 11.88
N ILE A 133 -0.53 -8.95 11.11
CA ILE A 133 -1.73 -8.11 10.93
C ILE A 133 -2.02 -8.03 9.42
N PRO A 134 -3.23 -7.64 9.00
CA PRO A 134 -3.50 -7.37 7.58
C PRO A 134 -2.48 -6.38 7.03
N SER A 135 -1.80 -6.77 5.96
CA SER A 135 -0.67 -6.03 5.43
C SER A 135 -0.65 -6.11 3.92
N ILE A 136 -0.45 -4.96 3.27
CA ILE A 136 -0.45 -4.88 1.82
C ILE A 136 0.58 -3.88 1.31
N ASP A 137 1.22 -4.23 0.21
CA ASP A 137 2.03 -3.36 -0.62
C ASP A 137 1.18 -2.96 -1.81
N ILE A 138 0.93 -1.66 -1.99
CA ILE A 138 0.13 -1.15 -3.08
C ILE A 138 0.94 -0.23 -3.97
N GLU A 139 0.90 -0.52 -5.27
CA GLU A 139 1.49 0.30 -6.33
C GLU A 139 0.40 1.22 -6.86
N LEU A 140 0.63 2.54 -6.79
CA LEU A 140 -0.38 3.55 -7.14
C LEU A 140 -0.28 4.03 -8.58
N GLY A 141 0.66 3.49 -9.32
CA GLY A 141 0.96 3.83 -10.70
C GLY A 141 2.41 3.50 -11.01
N ASP A 142 3.06 4.29 -11.88
CA ASP A 142 4.46 4.11 -12.25
C ASP A 142 5.19 5.44 -12.44
N LYS A 143 6.38 5.40 -13.10
CA LYS A 143 7.23 6.59 -13.30
C LYS A 143 6.58 7.72 -14.07
N LYS A 144 5.56 7.43 -14.89
CA LYS A 144 4.85 8.43 -15.70
C LYS A 144 3.51 8.85 -15.12
N SER A 145 3.13 8.32 -13.98
CA SER A 145 1.86 8.64 -13.36
C SER A 145 1.83 10.06 -12.81
N ASP A 146 0.65 10.67 -12.83
CA ASP A 146 0.40 11.94 -12.18
C ASP A 146 0.47 11.76 -10.66
N TYR A 147 1.27 12.61 -10.01
CA TYR A 147 1.34 12.67 -8.55
C TYR A 147 1.11 14.11 -8.04
N SER A 148 0.29 14.86 -8.77
CA SER A 148 -0.14 16.20 -8.32
C SER A 148 -0.88 16.12 -6.99
N LYS A 149 -0.99 17.24 -6.29
CA LYS A 149 -1.76 17.34 -5.04
C LYS A 149 -3.18 16.82 -5.18
N GLU A 150 -3.85 17.16 -6.28
CA GLU A 150 -5.22 16.70 -6.57
C GLU A 150 -5.26 15.18 -6.72
N LYS A 151 -4.30 14.62 -7.45
CA LYS A 151 -4.22 13.17 -7.65
C LYS A 151 -3.96 12.44 -6.34
N LEU A 152 -3.06 12.93 -5.51
CA LEU A 152 -2.77 12.33 -4.20
C LEU A 152 -4.01 12.34 -3.30
N LYS A 153 -4.84 13.39 -3.35
CA LYS A 153 -6.10 13.45 -2.61
C LYS A 153 -7.10 12.40 -3.10
N ILE A 154 -7.22 12.21 -4.41
CA ILE A 154 -8.09 11.19 -5.01
C ILE A 154 -7.63 9.79 -4.59
N LEU A 155 -6.33 9.52 -4.67
CA LEU A 155 -5.74 8.26 -4.24
C LEU A 155 -5.99 8.02 -2.74
N SER A 156 -5.82 9.03 -1.92
CA SER A 156 -6.04 8.95 -0.47
C SER A 156 -7.48 8.63 -0.13
N LYS A 157 -8.44 9.27 -0.82
CA LYS A 157 -9.87 9.00 -0.63
C LYS A 157 -10.20 7.56 -1.03
N GLY A 158 -9.66 7.09 -2.15
CA GLY A 158 -9.87 5.71 -2.59
C GLY A 158 -9.35 4.68 -1.60
N ILE A 159 -8.13 4.88 -1.10
CA ILE A 159 -7.53 4.01 -0.09
C ILE A 159 -8.35 4.06 1.21
N ALA A 160 -8.73 5.24 1.67
CA ALA A 160 -9.51 5.40 2.89
C ALA A 160 -10.91 4.76 2.77
N ASP A 161 -11.57 4.87 1.63
CA ASP A 161 -12.83 4.18 1.35
C ASP A 161 -12.63 2.66 1.44
N GLY A 162 -11.53 2.15 0.90
CA GLY A 162 -11.18 0.73 0.98
C GLY A 162 -10.93 0.27 2.42
N ILE A 163 -10.23 1.08 3.21
CA ILE A 163 -9.98 0.79 4.63
C ILE A 163 -11.31 0.75 5.41
N ASP A 164 -12.19 1.72 5.19
CA ASP A 164 -13.53 1.72 5.79
C ASP A 164 -14.28 0.44 5.45
N SER A 165 -14.29 0.05 4.19
CA SER A 165 -14.95 -1.17 3.73
C SER A 165 -14.34 -2.41 4.40
N TYR A 166 -13.02 -2.49 4.49
CA TYR A 166 -12.33 -3.63 5.09
C TYR A 166 -12.68 -3.79 6.57
N PHE A 167 -12.72 -2.70 7.33
CA PHE A 167 -13.03 -2.72 8.76
C PHE A 167 -14.54 -2.62 9.06
N GLY A 168 -15.39 -2.45 8.05
CA GLY A 168 -16.84 -2.42 8.22
C GLY A 168 -17.39 -1.08 8.72
N PHE A 169 -16.74 0.01 8.39
CA PHE A 169 -17.20 1.36 8.76
C PHE A 169 -17.96 2.08 7.66
#